data_839fac4af871da78e70df88d80ca5837
#
_entry.id   839fac4af871da78e70df88d80ca5837
#
_cell.length_a   1.000
_cell.length_b   1.000
_cell.length_c   1.000
_cell.angle_alpha   90.00
_cell.angle_beta   90.00
_cell.angle_gamma   90.00
#
_symmetry.space_group_name_H-M   'P 1'
#
loop_
_entity.id
_entity.type
_entity.pdbx_description
1 polymer ?
#
loop_
_entity_poly.entity_id
_entity_poly.type
_entity_poly.pdbx_seq_one_letter_code
_entity_poly.pdbx_strand_id
1 'polypeptide(L)'
;MDINQLINIIKKKISDSINVESIIVEDKTFLHKKHDSFRKDKFHIRIKIESEELRYKKKIEATKIVHSILNEEIKNYIHSIQIFFK
;
A
#
# COMPACT_ATOMS: atom_id res chain seq x y z
N MET A 1 0.69 -16.01 2.71
CA MET A 1 -0.04 -15.09 1.83
C MET A 1 0.78 -14.82 0.58
N ASP A 2 0.20 -14.98 -0.60
CA ASP A 2 0.89 -14.63 -1.83
C ASP A 2 0.62 -13.17 -2.21
N ILE A 3 1.39 -12.67 -3.19
CA ILE A 3 1.30 -11.25 -3.58
C ILE A 3 -0.06 -10.89 -4.17
N ASN A 4 -0.69 -11.79 -4.90
CA ASN A 4 -1.99 -11.50 -5.49
C ASN A 4 -3.08 -11.37 -4.44
N GLN A 5 -3.03 -12.20 -3.40
CA GLN A 5 -3.94 -12.08 -2.26
C GLN A 5 -3.74 -10.75 -1.54
N LEU A 6 -2.48 -10.37 -1.32
CA LEU A 6 -2.18 -9.11 -0.64
C LEU A 6 -2.67 -7.91 -1.43
N ILE A 7 -2.44 -7.89 -2.74
CA ILE A 7 -2.91 -6.82 -3.61
C ILE A 7 -4.43 -6.69 -3.54
N ASN A 8 -5.14 -7.81 -3.60
CA ASN A 8 -6.60 -7.79 -3.53
C ASN A 8 -7.11 -7.27 -2.18
N ILE A 9 -6.47 -7.67 -1.10
CA ILE A 9 -6.82 -7.19 0.25
C ILE A 9 -6.61 -5.68 0.36
N ILE A 10 -5.46 -5.19 -0.12
CA ILE A 10 -5.15 -3.76 -0.09
C ILE A 10 -6.22 -2.97 -0.86
N LYS A 11 -6.52 -3.38 -2.08
CA LYS A 11 -7.52 -2.70 -2.92
C LYS A 11 -8.89 -2.70 -2.25
N LYS A 12 -9.29 -3.83 -1.71
CA LYS A 12 -10.62 -3.95 -1.07
C LYS A 12 -10.71 -3.06 0.17
N LYS A 13 -9.73 -3.11 1.04
CA LYS A 13 -9.75 -2.32 2.29
C LYS A 13 -9.80 -0.82 2.01
N ILE A 14 -9.00 -0.37 1.05
CA ILE A 14 -8.98 1.05 0.70
C ILE A 14 -10.30 1.45 0.06
N SER A 15 -10.80 0.66 -0.89
CA SER A 15 -12.06 0.96 -1.58
C SER A 15 -13.27 0.95 -0.64
N ASP A 16 -13.24 0.10 0.38
CA ASP A 16 -14.33 0.03 1.36
C ASP A 16 -14.31 1.22 2.33
N SER A 17 -13.15 1.83 2.52
CA SER A 17 -12.96 2.90 3.52
C SER A 17 -13.00 4.31 2.92
N ILE A 18 -12.62 4.45 1.66
CA ILE A 18 -12.45 5.74 0.98
C ILE A 18 -13.02 5.65 -0.42
N ASN A 19 -13.61 6.74 -0.91
CA ASN A 19 -13.99 6.84 -2.32
C ASN A 19 -12.74 7.04 -3.15
N VAL A 20 -12.46 6.10 -4.05
CA VAL A 20 -11.30 6.18 -4.93
C VAL A 20 -11.74 6.03 -6.38
N GLU A 21 -11.13 6.81 -7.27
CA GLU A 21 -11.33 6.68 -8.70
C GLU A 21 -10.43 5.60 -9.29
N SER A 22 -9.24 5.46 -8.69
CA SER A 22 -8.26 4.47 -9.17
C SER A 22 -7.31 4.06 -8.05
N ILE A 23 -6.99 2.77 -8.00
CA ILE A 23 -5.93 2.24 -7.12
C ILE A 23 -5.06 1.32 -7.95
N ILE A 24 -3.76 1.59 -7.94
CA ILE A 24 -2.77 0.72 -8.56
C ILE A 24 -1.85 0.23 -7.45
N VAL A 25 -1.70 -1.08 -7.31
CA VAL A 25 -0.82 -1.68 -6.31
C VAL A 25 0.25 -2.47 -7.05
N GLU A 26 1.51 -2.09 -6.84
CA GLU A 26 2.64 -2.70 -7.52
C GLU A 26 3.52 -3.45 -6.53
N ASP A 27 3.96 -4.64 -6.93
CA ASP A 27 4.95 -5.41 -6.17
C ASP A 27 6.34 -4.97 -6.60
N LYS A 28 7.07 -4.36 -5.67
CA LYS A 28 8.44 -3.90 -5.91
C LYS A 28 9.46 -4.73 -5.13
N THR A 29 9.07 -5.91 -4.68
CA THR A 29 9.93 -6.78 -3.87
C THR A 29 11.23 -7.12 -4.58
N PHE A 30 11.17 -7.30 -5.91
CA PHE A 30 12.35 -7.68 -6.69
C PHE A 30 13.47 -6.62 -6.65
N LEU A 31 13.14 -5.37 -6.35
CA LEU A 31 14.14 -4.30 -6.27
C LEU A 31 15.05 -4.43 -5.04
N HIS A 32 14.66 -5.27 -4.09
CA HIS A 32 15.35 -5.40 -2.79
C HIS A 32 15.97 -6.78 -2.58
N LYS A 33 15.93 -7.64 -3.57
CA LYS A 33 16.38 -9.04 -3.43
C LYS A 33 17.87 -9.19 -3.09
N LYS A 34 18.67 -8.20 -3.43
CA LYS A 34 20.12 -8.23 -3.19
C LYS A 34 20.54 -7.60 -1.88
N HIS A 35 19.59 -7.07 -1.11
CA HIS A 35 19.88 -6.47 0.19
C HIS A 35 20.00 -7.53 1.27
N ASP A 36 20.92 -7.33 2.19
CA ASP A 36 21.11 -8.25 3.32
C ASP A 36 19.86 -8.33 4.20
N SER A 37 19.08 -7.27 4.23
CA SER A 37 17.83 -7.20 5.00
C SER A 37 16.63 -7.80 4.27
N PHE A 38 16.81 -8.37 3.08
CA PHE A 38 15.72 -8.96 2.32
C PHE A 38 15.07 -10.11 3.10
N ARG A 39 13.75 -10.06 3.19
CA ARG A 39 12.96 -11.07 3.88
C ARG A 39 11.98 -11.69 2.89
N LYS A 40 12.01 -13.02 2.77
CA LYS A 40 11.17 -13.75 1.82
C LYS A 40 9.69 -13.71 2.16
N ASP A 41 9.37 -13.47 3.43
CA ASP A 41 8.00 -13.50 3.93
C ASP A 41 7.32 -12.13 3.89
N LYS A 42 8.03 -11.09 3.44
CA LYS A 42 7.49 -9.74 3.40
C LYS A 42 7.72 -9.07 2.07
N PHE A 43 6.78 -8.21 1.69
CA PHE A 43 6.75 -7.58 0.38
C PHE A 43 7.09 -6.10 0.45
N HIS A 44 7.60 -5.58 -0.65
CA HIS A 44 7.80 -4.14 -0.85
C HIS A 44 6.73 -3.68 -1.84
N ILE A 45 5.89 -2.76 -1.40
CA ILE A 45 4.67 -2.39 -2.12
C ILE A 45 4.69 -0.91 -2.47
N ARG A 46 4.23 -0.60 -3.68
CA ARG A 46 3.98 0.78 -4.10
C ARG A 46 2.50 0.90 -4.43
N ILE A 47 1.84 1.91 -3.86
CA ILE A 47 0.43 2.16 -4.09
C ILE A 47 0.28 3.54 -4.72
N LYS A 48 -0.50 3.60 -5.80
CA LYS A 48 -0.87 4.86 -6.43
C LYS A 48 -2.38 5.01 -6.28
N ILE A 49 -2.80 6.06 -5.61
CA ILE A 49 -4.21 6.30 -5.31
C ILE A 49 -4.66 7.58 -5.97
N GLU A 50 -5.76 7.49 -6.72
CA GLU A 50 -6.46 8.65 -7.23
C GLU A 50 -7.77 8.74 -6.48
N SER A 51 -7.92 9.77 -5.63
CA SER A 51 -9.09 9.96 -4.80
C SER A 51 -9.36 11.43 -4.60
N GLU A 52 -10.54 11.88 -5.01
CA GLU A 52 -10.96 13.25 -4.77
C GLU A 52 -11.05 13.52 -3.27
N GLU A 53 -11.50 12.53 -2.50
CA GLU A 53 -11.61 12.64 -1.05
C GLU A 53 -10.26 12.94 -0.39
N LEU A 54 -9.17 12.33 -0.88
CA LEU A 54 -7.84 12.54 -0.32
C LEU A 54 -7.08 13.70 -0.96
N ARG A 55 -7.51 14.15 -2.13
CA ARG A 55 -6.79 15.18 -2.90
C ARG A 55 -6.69 16.50 -2.16
N TYR A 56 -7.70 16.84 -1.38
CA TYR A 56 -7.76 18.10 -0.64
C TYR A 56 -7.10 18.01 0.74
N LYS A 57 -6.61 16.85 1.12
CA LYS A 57 -5.89 16.67 2.39
C LYS A 57 -4.40 16.85 2.17
N LYS A 58 -3.71 17.27 3.24
CA LYS A 58 -2.25 17.29 3.20
C LYS A 58 -1.74 15.88 3.00
N LYS A 59 -0.62 15.75 2.29
CA LYS A 59 -0.04 14.43 2.00
C LYS A 59 0.18 13.60 3.27
N ILE A 60 0.65 14.25 4.36
CA ILE A 60 0.89 13.54 5.61
C ILE A 60 -0.41 12.99 6.20
N GLU A 61 -1.50 13.75 6.11
CA GLU A 61 -2.80 13.28 6.59
C GLU A 61 -3.32 12.11 5.77
N ALA A 62 -3.26 12.22 4.45
CA ALA A 62 -3.68 11.16 3.55
C ALA A 62 -2.86 9.89 3.79
N THR A 63 -1.55 10.03 3.97
CA THR A 63 -0.67 8.90 4.26
C THR A 63 -1.05 8.21 5.56
N LYS A 64 -1.35 8.97 6.60
CA LYS A 64 -1.78 8.41 7.89
C LYS A 64 -3.09 7.65 7.78
N ILE A 65 -4.02 8.15 6.97
CA ILE A 65 -5.30 7.48 6.74
C ILE A 65 -5.05 6.10 6.10
N VAL A 66 -4.24 6.06 5.04
CA VAL A 66 -3.95 4.81 4.35
C VAL A 66 -3.20 3.83 5.27
N HIS A 67 -2.22 4.31 6.03
CA HIS A 67 -1.51 3.47 6.99
C HIS A 67 -2.44 2.89 8.04
N SER A 68 -3.40 3.67 8.50
CA SER A 68 -4.39 3.20 9.47
C SER A 68 -5.26 2.09 8.89
N ILE A 69 -5.70 2.25 7.64
CA ILE A 69 -6.52 1.25 6.95
C ILE A 69 -5.75 -0.06 6.78
N LEU A 70 -4.47 0.01 6.45
CA LEU A 70 -3.63 -1.13 6.14
C LEU A 70 -2.75 -1.58 7.31
N ASN A 71 -3.07 -1.17 8.52
CA ASN A 71 -2.25 -1.41 9.70
C ASN A 71 -1.84 -2.88 9.88
N GLU A 72 -2.79 -3.80 9.73
CA GLU A 72 -2.50 -5.23 9.88
C GLU A 72 -1.56 -5.74 8.78
N GLU A 73 -1.80 -5.32 7.54
CA GLU A 73 -0.99 -5.75 6.41
C GLU A 73 0.43 -5.20 6.51
N ILE A 74 0.57 -3.94 6.91
CA ILE A 74 1.88 -3.32 7.09
C ILE A 74 2.66 -4.05 8.17
N LYS A 75 2.02 -4.40 9.27
CA LYS A 75 2.67 -5.10 10.37
C LYS A 75 3.10 -6.52 10.00
N ASN A 76 2.25 -7.25 9.29
CA ASN A 76 2.43 -8.68 9.10
C ASN A 76 3.04 -9.08 7.76
N TYR A 77 2.82 -8.32 6.69
CA TYR A 77 3.15 -8.76 5.33
C TYR A 77 3.97 -7.78 4.52
N ILE A 78 4.06 -6.51 4.95
CA ILE A 78 4.72 -5.48 4.16
C ILE A 78 5.97 -5.01 4.89
N HIS A 79 7.13 -5.11 4.21
CA HIS A 79 8.40 -4.62 4.75
C HIS A 79 8.54 -3.11 4.50
N SER A 80 8.20 -2.65 3.30
CA SER A 80 8.18 -1.23 3.00
C SER A 80 7.01 -0.89 2.09
N ILE A 81 6.50 0.32 2.24
CA ILE A 81 5.36 0.80 1.47
C ILE A 81 5.61 2.23 1.02
N GLN A 82 5.35 2.49 -0.26
CA GLN A 82 5.36 3.83 -0.83
C GLN A 82 3.96 4.14 -1.32
N ILE A 83 3.49 5.34 -1.04
CA ILE A 83 2.14 5.76 -1.41
C ILE A 83 2.23 7.05 -2.19
N PHE A 84 1.64 7.06 -3.38
CA PHE A 84 1.54 8.24 -4.23
C PHE A 84 0.07 8.61 -4.38
N PHE A 85 -0.22 9.89 -4.24
CA PHE A 85 -1.57 10.42 -4.38
C PHE A 85 -1.64 11.29 -5.64
N LYS A 86 -2.74 11.12 -6.35
CA LYS A 86 -3.00 11.89 -7.55
C LYS A 86 -4.19 12.81 -7.33
#